data_c7f434bc13965bce6fa2b0c4f24152e1
#
_entry.id   c7f434bc13965bce6fa2b0c4f24152e1
#
_cell.length_a   1.000
_cell.length_b   1.000
_cell.length_c   1.000
_cell.angle_alpha   90.00
_cell.angle_beta   90.00
_cell.angle_gamma   90.00
#
_symmetry.space_group_name_H-M   'P 1'
#
loop_
_entity.id
_entity.type
_entity.pdbx_description
1 polymer ?
#
loop_
_entity_poly.entity_id
_entity_poly.type
_entity_poly.pdbx_seq_one_letter_code
_entity_poly.pdbx_strand_id
1 'polypeptide(L)'
;YDMGDVEELSQEQAGLDSDRLLKAIKFRRSVRRFKQKPVSSGDLDMLVQAGRYTATAKNMQDCRFIFVQKELEILKTLIWDGISRILDSPAPGPAQAYQGFYEAHMADSKQDNLFRNAPAVLFIASEANIDAGLAAQNMELMGVSLGLGFLYNGYLRWAAEMNPEVLDWLGVGEK
;
A
#
# COMPACT_ATOMS: atom_id res chain seq x y z
N TYR A 1 6.12 -3.02 24.40
CA TYR A 1 7.53 -3.02 24.01
C TYR A 1 8.10 -4.40 24.24
N ASP A 2 8.54 -5.05 23.18
CA ASP A 2 9.40 -6.22 23.32
C ASP A 2 10.85 -5.72 23.46
N MET A 3 11.42 -5.88 24.66
CA MET A 3 12.80 -5.44 24.92
C MET A 3 13.83 -6.24 24.08
N GLY A 4 13.44 -7.39 23.53
CA GLY A 4 14.26 -8.17 22.60
C GLY A 4 14.47 -7.51 21.24
N ASP A 5 13.63 -6.54 20.90
CA ASP A 5 13.74 -5.75 19.65
C ASP A 5 14.58 -4.46 19.81
N VAL A 6 15.09 -4.19 21.01
CA VAL A 6 15.91 -2.98 21.26
C VAL A 6 17.35 -3.27 20.85
N GLU A 7 17.80 -2.56 19.81
CA GLU A 7 19.21 -2.56 19.40
C GLU A 7 19.93 -1.34 19.96
N GLU A 8 21.07 -1.57 20.62
CA GLU A 8 21.96 -0.48 20.99
C GLU A 8 22.84 -0.10 19.79
N LEU A 9 22.53 1.04 19.18
CA LEU A 9 23.28 1.55 18.04
C LEU A 9 24.02 2.84 18.44
N SER A 10 25.29 2.95 18.06
CA SER A 10 25.99 4.22 18.13
C SER A 10 25.46 5.17 17.03
N GLN A 11 25.65 6.48 17.23
CA GLN A 11 25.31 7.48 16.23
C GLN A 11 26.04 7.22 14.89
N GLU A 12 27.25 6.67 14.92
CA GLU A 12 27.99 6.31 13.72
C GLU A 12 27.37 5.13 12.98
N GLN A 13 26.88 4.11 13.70
CA GLN A 13 26.19 2.95 13.12
C GLN A 13 24.81 3.30 12.56
N ALA A 14 24.06 4.17 13.24
CA ALA A 14 22.74 4.64 12.82
C ALA A 14 22.79 5.81 11.83
N GLY A 15 23.96 6.45 11.65
CA GLY A 15 24.13 7.62 10.83
C GLY A 15 23.85 7.37 9.35
N LEU A 16 23.03 8.24 8.75
CA LEU A 16 22.78 8.25 7.31
C LEU A 16 23.63 9.32 6.64
N ASP A 17 24.26 8.95 5.53
CA ASP A 17 24.87 9.92 4.64
C ASP A 17 23.80 10.83 4.02
N SER A 18 23.88 12.14 4.30
CA SER A 18 22.85 13.10 3.90
C SER A 18 22.71 13.22 2.37
N ASP A 19 23.80 13.12 1.61
CA ASP A 19 23.78 13.21 0.17
C ASP A 19 23.15 11.97 -0.45
N ARG A 20 23.43 10.79 0.11
CA ARG A 20 22.79 9.52 -0.33
C ARG A 20 21.30 9.52 -0.04
N LEU A 21 20.90 9.94 1.17
CA LEU A 21 19.49 10.04 1.54
C LEU A 21 18.75 11.02 0.61
N LEU A 22 19.30 12.22 0.38
CA LEU A 22 18.70 13.20 -0.51
C LEU A 22 18.58 12.68 -1.95
N LYS A 23 19.58 11.95 -2.45
CA LYS A 23 19.55 11.30 -3.76
C LYS A 23 18.46 10.24 -3.83
N ALA A 24 18.29 9.41 -2.80
CA ALA A 24 17.24 8.41 -2.74
C ALA A 24 15.84 9.05 -2.78
N ILE A 25 15.63 10.12 -1.99
CA ILE A 25 14.39 10.90 -1.99
C ILE A 25 14.11 11.49 -3.38
N LYS A 26 15.12 12.07 -4.05
CA LYS A 26 14.98 12.64 -5.40
C LYS A 26 14.80 11.59 -6.47
N PHE A 27 15.37 10.41 -6.31
CA PHE A 27 15.29 9.30 -7.27
C PHE A 27 13.94 8.60 -7.24
N ARG A 28 13.27 8.57 -6.07
CA ARG A 28 11.94 8.00 -5.90
C ARG A 28 10.96 8.54 -6.95
N ARG A 29 10.20 7.66 -7.56
CA ARG A 29 9.15 7.98 -8.54
C ARG A 29 7.94 7.10 -8.34
N SER A 30 6.77 7.61 -8.67
CA SER A 30 5.57 6.80 -8.81
C SER A 30 5.72 5.83 -9.98
N VAL A 31 5.89 4.55 -9.68
CA VAL A 31 6.04 3.49 -10.67
C VAL A 31 4.65 3.02 -11.12
N ARG A 32 4.42 2.93 -12.44
CA ARG A 32 3.14 2.52 -13.05
C ARG A 32 3.29 1.34 -14.02
N ARG A 33 4.48 0.80 -14.12
CA ARG A 33 4.80 -0.41 -14.87
C ARG A 33 5.68 -1.29 -14.00
N PHE A 34 5.11 -2.39 -13.55
CA PHE A 34 5.78 -3.31 -12.64
C PHE A 34 6.29 -4.54 -13.37
N LYS A 35 7.39 -5.11 -12.89
CA LYS A 35 7.84 -6.43 -13.30
C LYS A 35 6.87 -7.47 -12.75
N GLN A 36 6.55 -8.49 -13.54
CA GLN A 36 5.72 -9.61 -13.12
C GLN A 36 6.56 -10.61 -12.32
N LYS A 37 7.06 -10.16 -11.18
CA LYS A 37 7.88 -10.94 -10.26
C LYS A 37 7.37 -10.71 -8.84
N PRO A 38 7.11 -11.75 -8.06
CA PRO A 38 6.71 -11.59 -6.68
C PRO A 38 7.80 -10.88 -5.87
N VAL A 39 7.39 -10.11 -4.89
CA VAL A 39 8.27 -9.53 -3.88
C VAL A 39 8.72 -10.66 -2.97
N SER A 40 10.01 -10.74 -2.67
CA SER A 40 10.55 -11.80 -1.80
C SER A 40 10.09 -11.62 -0.36
N SER A 41 10.02 -12.71 0.41
CA SER A 41 9.68 -12.63 1.84
C SER A 41 10.68 -11.76 2.60
N GLY A 42 11.97 -11.86 2.30
CA GLY A 42 12.99 -11.02 2.92
C GLY A 42 12.81 -9.52 2.64
N ASP A 43 12.42 -9.15 1.40
CA ASP A 43 12.10 -7.75 1.08
C ASP A 43 10.83 -7.29 1.83
N LEU A 44 9.80 -8.16 1.93
CA LEU A 44 8.59 -7.86 2.69
C LEU A 44 8.90 -7.64 4.17
N ASP A 45 9.75 -8.49 4.77
CA ASP A 45 10.19 -8.36 6.16
C ASP A 45 10.91 -7.02 6.39
N MET A 46 11.80 -6.62 5.49
CA MET A 46 12.48 -5.31 5.56
C MET A 46 11.51 -4.14 5.47
N LEU A 47 10.49 -4.24 4.61
CA LEU A 47 9.43 -3.22 4.52
C LEU A 47 8.64 -3.14 5.82
N VAL A 48 8.25 -4.27 6.40
CA VAL A 48 7.52 -4.32 7.68
C VAL A 48 8.35 -3.68 8.79
N GLN A 49 9.65 -3.99 8.87
CA GLN A 49 10.54 -3.36 9.86
C GLN A 49 10.57 -1.83 9.68
N ALA A 50 10.72 -1.34 8.46
CA ALA A 50 10.71 0.11 8.20
C ALA A 50 9.39 0.78 8.61
N GLY A 51 8.26 0.12 8.37
CA GLY A 51 6.94 0.59 8.80
C GLY A 51 6.76 0.53 10.32
N ARG A 52 7.17 -0.57 10.95
CA ARG A 52 7.02 -0.83 12.38
C ARG A 52 7.75 0.20 13.26
N TYR A 53 8.94 0.63 12.85
CA TYR A 53 9.73 1.61 13.60
C TYR A 53 9.37 3.06 13.25
N THR A 54 8.26 3.29 12.55
CA THR A 54 7.74 4.64 12.30
C THR A 54 7.14 5.22 13.57
N ALA A 55 7.45 6.48 13.85
CA ALA A 55 6.81 7.19 14.94
C ALA A 55 5.30 7.32 14.71
N THR A 56 4.51 7.06 15.76
CA THR A 56 3.06 7.20 15.76
C THR A 56 2.60 8.15 16.82
N ALA A 57 1.43 8.76 16.64
CA ALA A 57 0.82 9.65 17.63
C ALA A 57 0.72 8.93 18.98
N LYS A 58 1.23 9.55 20.06
CA LYS A 58 1.24 8.97 21.41
C LYS A 58 1.87 7.56 21.49
N ASN A 59 2.69 7.18 20.53
CA ASN A 59 3.25 5.84 20.41
C ASN A 59 2.18 4.73 20.38
N MET A 60 1.08 4.97 19.66
CA MET A 60 -0.05 4.04 19.58
C MET A 60 0.31 2.73 18.87
N GLN A 61 1.25 2.79 17.90
CA GLN A 61 1.72 1.62 17.13
C GLN A 61 0.57 0.79 16.52
N ASP A 62 -0.48 1.48 16.08
CA ASP A 62 -1.73 0.87 15.59
C ASP A 62 -1.71 0.51 14.10
N CYS A 63 -0.64 0.85 13.39
CA CYS A 63 -0.52 0.55 11.97
C CYS A 63 -0.53 -0.97 11.71
N ARG A 64 -1.46 -1.42 10.87
CA ARG A 64 -1.51 -2.79 10.35
C ARG A 64 -1.02 -2.81 8.91
N PHE A 65 -0.08 -3.68 8.61
CA PHE A 65 0.49 -3.86 7.27
C PHE A 65 -0.07 -5.13 6.64
N ILE A 66 -0.85 -4.99 5.57
CA ILE A 66 -1.52 -6.11 4.92
C ILE A 66 -0.99 -6.23 3.50
N PHE A 67 -0.15 -7.24 3.27
CA PHE A 67 0.40 -7.54 1.95
C PHE A 67 -0.47 -8.55 1.23
N VAL A 68 -1.01 -8.16 0.09
CA VAL A 68 -1.80 -9.03 -0.80
C VAL A 68 -0.96 -9.32 -2.03
N GLN A 69 -0.47 -10.54 -2.15
CA GLN A 69 0.33 -11.02 -3.28
C GLN A 69 -0.22 -12.34 -3.84
N LYS A 70 -0.35 -13.38 -3.01
CA LYS A 70 -0.85 -14.70 -3.44
C LYS A 70 -2.33 -14.66 -3.80
N GLU A 71 -3.10 -13.86 -3.08
CA GLU A 71 -4.56 -13.75 -3.22
C GLU A 71 -4.97 -12.47 -3.98
N LEU A 72 -4.06 -11.94 -4.80
CA LEU A 72 -4.28 -10.68 -5.52
C LEU A 72 -5.50 -10.76 -6.46
N GLU A 73 -5.76 -11.89 -7.09
CA GLU A 73 -6.90 -12.05 -7.97
C GLU A 73 -8.24 -12.07 -7.20
N ILE A 74 -8.25 -12.58 -5.96
CA ILE A 74 -9.42 -12.47 -5.07
C ILE A 74 -9.69 -11.00 -4.74
N LEU A 75 -8.66 -10.25 -4.34
CA LEU A 75 -8.78 -8.82 -4.09
C LEU A 75 -9.33 -8.07 -5.32
N LYS A 76 -8.80 -8.36 -6.51
CA LYS A 76 -9.26 -7.73 -7.76
C LYS A 76 -10.74 -8.00 -8.00
N THR A 77 -11.19 -9.23 -7.85
CA THR A 77 -12.60 -9.59 -7.99
C THR A 77 -13.47 -8.79 -7.03
N LEU A 78 -13.14 -8.78 -5.73
CA LEU A 78 -13.91 -8.03 -4.73
C LEU A 78 -13.96 -6.52 -5.05
N ILE A 79 -12.85 -5.93 -5.48
CA ILE A 79 -12.78 -4.51 -5.85
C ILE A 79 -13.66 -4.22 -7.08
N TRP A 80 -13.59 -5.04 -8.14
CA TRP A 80 -14.37 -4.82 -9.35
C TRP A 80 -15.88 -5.03 -9.13
N ASP A 81 -16.26 -6.02 -8.32
CA ASP A 81 -17.66 -6.23 -7.92
C ASP A 81 -18.19 -5.04 -7.10
N GLY A 82 -17.36 -4.49 -6.20
CA GLY A 82 -17.69 -3.28 -5.45
C GLY A 82 -17.86 -2.06 -6.35
N ILE A 83 -16.97 -1.85 -7.31
CA ILE A 83 -17.07 -0.76 -8.29
C ILE A 83 -18.33 -0.91 -9.14
N SER A 84 -18.65 -2.10 -9.62
CA SER A 84 -19.88 -2.36 -10.37
C SER A 84 -21.12 -1.93 -9.59
N ARG A 85 -21.22 -2.35 -8.33
CA ARG A 85 -22.36 -1.97 -7.46
C ARG A 85 -22.48 -0.45 -7.25
N ILE A 86 -21.34 0.25 -7.13
CA ILE A 86 -21.31 1.71 -6.99
C ILE A 86 -21.80 2.39 -8.27
N LEU A 87 -21.41 1.88 -9.45
CA LEU A 87 -21.81 2.43 -10.74
C LEU A 87 -23.31 2.20 -11.02
N ASP A 88 -23.88 1.12 -10.53
CA ASP A 88 -25.32 0.80 -10.66
C ASP A 88 -26.18 1.59 -9.66
N SER A 89 -25.57 2.28 -8.69
CA SER A 89 -26.28 3.07 -7.70
C SER A 89 -26.70 4.45 -8.27
N PRO A 90 -27.93 4.89 -8.06
CA PRO A 90 -28.37 6.21 -8.51
C PRO A 90 -27.82 7.38 -7.69
N ALA A 91 -27.02 7.12 -6.65
CA ALA A 91 -26.48 8.15 -5.79
C ALA A 91 -25.36 8.94 -6.51
N PRO A 92 -25.41 10.29 -6.52
CA PRO A 92 -24.29 11.09 -7.00
C PRO A 92 -23.09 10.89 -6.05
N GLY A 93 -22.00 10.43 -6.59
CA GLY A 93 -20.81 10.15 -5.78
C GLY A 93 -19.57 9.96 -6.63
N PRO A 94 -18.50 9.42 -6.08
CA PRO A 94 -17.23 9.18 -6.76
C PRO A 94 -17.34 8.17 -7.93
N ALA A 95 -18.53 7.61 -8.19
CA ALA A 95 -18.81 6.67 -9.26
C ALA A 95 -18.22 7.10 -10.61
N GLN A 96 -18.39 8.37 -10.99
CA GLN A 96 -17.86 8.90 -12.25
C GLN A 96 -16.34 8.73 -12.39
N ALA A 97 -15.60 8.77 -11.28
CA ALA A 97 -14.15 8.57 -11.31
C ALA A 97 -13.74 7.13 -11.67
N TYR A 98 -14.64 6.16 -11.45
CA TYR A 98 -14.39 4.74 -11.74
C TYR A 98 -14.94 4.27 -13.07
N GLN A 99 -15.85 5.03 -13.72
CA GLN A 99 -16.48 4.65 -14.97
C GLN A 99 -15.45 4.24 -16.04
N GLY A 100 -14.45 5.09 -16.28
CA GLY A 100 -13.42 4.80 -17.29
C GLY A 100 -12.53 3.61 -16.94
N PHE A 101 -12.26 3.36 -15.65
CA PHE A 101 -11.52 2.15 -15.20
C PHE A 101 -12.35 0.89 -15.43
N TYR A 102 -13.64 0.95 -15.11
CA TYR A 102 -14.55 -0.19 -15.26
C TYR A 102 -14.80 -0.53 -16.74
N GLU A 103 -15.07 0.46 -17.58
CA GLU A 103 -15.23 0.28 -19.02
C GLU A 103 -13.98 -0.34 -19.66
N ALA A 104 -12.79 0.15 -19.31
CA ALA A 104 -11.54 -0.41 -19.80
C ALA A 104 -11.34 -1.86 -19.34
N HIS A 105 -11.67 -2.17 -18.09
CA HIS A 105 -11.59 -3.54 -17.55
C HIS A 105 -12.57 -4.49 -18.24
N MET A 106 -13.79 -4.05 -18.48
CA MET A 106 -14.82 -4.85 -19.18
C MET A 106 -14.51 -5.08 -20.64
N ALA A 107 -13.87 -4.11 -21.30
CA ALA A 107 -13.43 -4.24 -22.69
C ALA A 107 -12.25 -5.21 -22.86
N ASP A 108 -11.29 -5.15 -21.94
CA ASP A 108 -10.11 -6.03 -21.90
C ASP A 108 -9.57 -6.13 -20.46
N SER A 109 -9.85 -7.24 -19.81
CA SER A 109 -9.42 -7.51 -18.43
C SER A 109 -7.90 -7.46 -18.23
N LYS A 110 -7.11 -7.54 -19.32
CA LYS A 110 -5.64 -7.38 -19.29
C LYS A 110 -5.22 -5.92 -19.12
N GLN A 111 -6.12 -4.98 -19.45
CA GLN A 111 -5.90 -3.55 -19.21
C GLN A 111 -6.17 -3.19 -17.76
N ASP A 112 -5.29 -3.61 -16.88
CA ASP A 112 -5.39 -3.37 -15.45
C ASP A 112 -4.93 -1.95 -15.09
N ASN A 113 -5.75 -0.96 -15.45
CA ASN A 113 -5.47 0.45 -15.22
C ASN A 113 -5.60 0.85 -13.74
N LEU A 114 -6.35 0.11 -12.93
CA LEU A 114 -6.52 0.37 -11.51
C LEU A 114 -5.35 -0.18 -10.70
N PHE A 115 -5.00 -1.47 -10.85
CA PHE A 115 -3.90 -2.10 -10.12
C PHE A 115 -2.55 -1.96 -10.83
N ARG A 116 -2.54 -1.50 -12.10
CA ARG A 116 -1.31 -1.33 -12.91
C ARG A 116 -0.51 -2.62 -13.12
N ASN A 117 -1.17 -3.77 -13.08
CA ASN A 117 -0.53 -5.07 -13.10
C ASN A 117 0.57 -5.21 -12.03
N ALA A 118 0.41 -4.56 -10.88
CA ALA A 118 1.33 -4.71 -9.77
C ALA A 118 1.29 -6.16 -9.23
N PRO A 119 2.44 -6.78 -8.93
CA PRO A 119 2.47 -8.15 -8.42
C PRO A 119 2.06 -8.26 -6.96
N ALA A 120 1.95 -7.14 -6.26
CA ALA A 120 1.52 -7.08 -4.88
C ALA A 120 0.85 -5.73 -4.57
N VAL A 121 -0.06 -5.73 -3.62
CA VAL A 121 -0.67 -4.55 -3.02
C VAL A 121 -0.38 -4.56 -1.53
N LEU A 122 -0.01 -3.40 -0.99
CA LEU A 122 0.12 -3.17 0.44
C LEU A 122 -0.98 -2.21 0.89
N PHE A 123 -1.80 -2.64 1.83
CA PHE A 123 -2.67 -1.76 2.60
C PHE A 123 -2.04 -1.47 3.95
N ILE A 124 -2.15 -0.23 4.38
CA ILE A 124 -1.76 0.22 5.72
C ILE A 124 -3.01 0.78 6.37
N ALA A 125 -3.53 0.08 7.37
CA ALA A 125 -4.67 0.50 8.15
C ALA A 125 -4.21 1.07 9.49
N SER A 126 -4.76 2.23 9.88
CA SER A 126 -4.47 2.93 11.14
C SER A 126 -5.65 3.84 11.45
N GLU A 127 -5.91 4.10 12.71
CA GLU A 127 -6.89 5.12 13.14
C GLU A 127 -6.44 6.54 12.76
N ALA A 128 -5.12 6.75 12.64
CA ALA A 128 -4.53 8.02 12.25
C ALA A 128 -3.93 7.97 10.84
N ASN A 129 -4.58 8.64 9.87
CA ASN A 129 -4.08 8.72 8.49
C ASN A 129 -2.63 9.24 8.38
N ILE A 130 -2.21 10.11 9.32
CA ILE A 130 -0.84 10.66 9.35
C ILE A 130 0.14 9.53 9.66
N ASP A 131 -0.14 8.68 10.64
CA ASP A 131 0.73 7.59 11.06
C ASP A 131 0.88 6.56 9.92
N ALA A 132 -0.23 6.21 9.25
CA ALA A 132 -0.20 5.38 8.06
C ALA A 132 0.64 6.00 6.92
N GLY A 133 0.53 7.31 6.73
CA GLY A 133 1.32 8.04 5.72
C GLY A 133 2.81 8.05 6.02
N LEU A 134 3.20 8.25 7.28
CA LEU A 134 4.59 8.21 7.72
C LEU A 134 5.17 6.79 7.55
N ALA A 135 4.43 5.76 7.96
CA ALA A 135 4.83 4.38 7.78
C ALA A 135 5.00 4.04 6.28
N ALA A 136 4.04 4.44 5.44
CA ALA A 136 4.10 4.24 4.00
C ALA A 136 5.35 4.90 3.39
N GLN A 137 5.72 6.11 3.84
CA GLN A 137 6.90 6.82 3.34
C GLN A 137 8.20 6.11 3.75
N ASN A 138 8.32 5.62 4.99
CA ASN A 138 9.48 4.86 5.43
C ASN A 138 9.61 3.54 4.64
N MET A 139 8.50 2.84 4.43
CA MET A 139 8.46 1.61 3.64
C MET A 139 8.83 1.88 2.17
N GLU A 140 8.38 2.99 1.57
CA GLU A 140 8.77 3.37 0.21
C GLU A 140 10.28 3.63 0.11
N LEU A 141 10.88 4.38 1.05
CA LEU A 141 12.32 4.64 1.06
C LEU A 141 13.13 3.35 1.25
N MET A 142 12.69 2.46 2.14
CA MET A 142 13.29 1.13 2.29
C MET A 142 13.18 0.35 0.98
N GLY A 143 12.00 0.35 0.36
CA GLY A 143 11.79 -0.33 -0.92
C GLY A 143 12.65 0.21 -2.06
N VAL A 144 12.88 1.53 -2.12
CA VAL A 144 13.82 2.12 -3.08
C VAL A 144 15.23 1.55 -2.89
N SER A 145 15.68 1.36 -1.65
CA SER A 145 16.99 0.76 -1.36
C SER A 145 17.08 -0.72 -1.78
N LEU A 146 15.94 -1.42 -1.78
CA LEU A 146 15.79 -2.81 -2.23
C LEU A 146 15.54 -2.93 -3.74
N GLY A 147 15.47 -1.81 -4.48
CA GLY A 147 15.18 -1.78 -5.91
C GLY A 147 13.72 -2.04 -6.25
N LEU A 148 12.80 -1.88 -5.30
CA LEU A 148 11.36 -1.98 -5.50
C LEU A 148 10.77 -0.66 -5.97
N GLY A 149 9.71 -0.75 -6.80
CA GLY A 149 8.95 0.41 -7.25
C GLY A 149 7.61 0.51 -6.51
N PHE A 150 7.21 1.73 -6.17
CA PHE A 150 5.97 2.01 -5.44
C PHE A 150 5.04 2.94 -6.21
N LEU A 151 3.76 2.78 -5.94
CA LEU A 151 2.70 3.70 -6.37
C LEU A 151 1.68 3.87 -5.23
N TYR A 152 1.55 5.09 -4.72
CA TYR A 152 0.40 5.45 -3.88
C TYR A 152 -0.85 5.51 -4.75
N ASN A 153 -1.77 4.60 -4.52
CA ASN A 153 -2.96 4.42 -5.35
C ASN A 153 -4.22 4.85 -4.62
N GLY A 154 -4.55 6.15 -4.71
CA GLY A 154 -5.74 6.71 -4.07
C GLY A 154 -7.06 6.14 -4.59
N TYR A 155 -7.13 5.81 -5.89
CA TYR A 155 -8.33 5.17 -6.44
C TYR A 155 -8.56 3.78 -5.86
N LEU A 156 -7.52 2.96 -5.76
CA LEU A 156 -7.63 1.63 -5.16
C LEU A 156 -8.00 1.72 -3.67
N ARG A 157 -7.38 2.66 -2.94
CA ARG A 157 -7.73 2.94 -1.55
C ARG A 157 -9.23 3.25 -1.40
N TRP A 158 -9.75 4.22 -2.16
CA TRP A 158 -11.16 4.59 -2.08
C TRP A 158 -12.09 3.45 -2.48
N ALA A 159 -11.74 2.66 -3.52
CA ALA A 159 -12.52 1.50 -3.90
C ALA A 159 -12.59 0.46 -2.77
N ALA A 160 -11.50 0.27 -2.03
CA ALA A 160 -11.46 -0.62 -0.86
C ALA A 160 -12.29 -0.06 0.30
N GLU A 161 -12.13 1.24 0.64
CA GLU A 161 -12.85 1.89 1.75
C GLU A 161 -14.37 1.93 1.52
N MET A 162 -14.83 2.03 0.27
CA MET A 162 -16.26 2.01 -0.06
C MET A 162 -16.87 0.60 -0.14
N ASN A 163 -16.08 -0.44 0.02
CA ASN A 163 -16.54 -1.83 -0.10
C ASN A 163 -16.37 -2.59 1.21
N PRO A 164 -17.44 -2.76 2.01
CA PRO A 164 -17.38 -3.49 3.28
C PRO A 164 -16.82 -4.92 3.14
N GLU A 165 -17.13 -5.62 2.03
CA GLU A 165 -16.61 -6.98 1.80
C GLU A 165 -15.08 -7.00 1.66
N VAL A 166 -14.49 -5.96 1.07
CA VAL A 166 -13.03 -5.79 1.00
C VAL A 166 -12.46 -5.51 2.38
N LEU A 167 -13.10 -4.62 3.16
CA LEU A 167 -12.63 -4.29 4.51
C LEU A 167 -12.70 -5.51 5.43
N ASP A 168 -13.78 -6.30 5.35
CA ASP A 168 -13.93 -7.54 6.10
C ASP A 168 -12.88 -8.58 5.68
N TRP A 169 -12.67 -8.74 4.37
CA TRP A 169 -11.67 -9.66 3.84
C TRP A 169 -10.24 -9.28 4.24
N LEU A 170 -9.92 -7.98 4.30
CA LEU A 170 -8.65 -7.45 4.81
C LEU A 170 -8.54 -7.55 6.35
N GLY A 171 -9.62 -7.86 7.06
CA GLY A 171 -9.66 -7.92 8.52
C GLY A 171 -9.61 -6.55 9.20
N VAL A 172 -10.05 -5.49 8.49
CA VAL A 172 -10.09 -4.10 8.99
C VAL A 172 -11.51 -3.52 8.98
N GLY A 173 -12.53 -4.31 8.68
CA GLY A 173 -13.93 -3.93 8.82
C GLY A 173 -14.31 -3.61 10.27
N GLU A 174 -15.36 -2.81 10.45
CA GLU A 174 -15.94 -2.56 11.79
C GLU A 174 -16.45 -3.88 12.38
N LYS A 175 -16.11 -4.14 13.65
CA LYS A 175 -16.64 -5.27 14.43
C LYS A 175 -17.90 -4.89 15.13
#